data_47628791309ae7b7cb188b2299abebac
#
_entry.id   47628791309ae7b7cb188b2299abebac
#
_cell.length_a   1.000
_cell.length_b   1.000
_cell.length_c   1.000
_cell.angle_alpha   90.00
_cell.angle_beta   90.00
_cell.angle_gamma   90.00
#
_symmetry.space_group_name_H-M   'P 1'
#
loop_
_entity.id
_entity.type
_entity.pdbx_description
1 polymer ?
#
loop_
_entity_poly.entity_id
_entity_poly.type
_entity_poly.pdbx_seq_one_letter_code
_entity_poly.pdbx_strand_id
1 'polypeptide(L)'
;GKIIDCKTGETLVQHEFPPELIDPVCTFARYWNVMPLTYDAKGIVTEDAANPYVGEEARINKIPARQVENLPAEIQWPINKLLLVGDPVDMPHVEELMQQKFAGKLSIYRSAPFFIETMPLGVEKSASLALLLKNMGLGPENLMACGDGWNDLPMIRYAGMGVAMG
;
A
#
# COMPACT_ATOMS: atom_id res chain seq x y z
N GLY A 1 -5.73 3.13 -1.92
CA GLY A 1 -5.55 4.21 -2.85
C GLY A 1 -6.46 4.14 -4.08
N LYS A 2 -7.16 3.02 -4.35
CA LYS A 2 -8.05 2.87 -5.52
C LYS A 2 -9.40 2.29 -5.12
N ILE A 3 -10.49 2.88 -5.63
CA ILE A 3 -11.86 2.39 -5.49
C ILE A 3 -12.39 2.09 -6.89
N ILE A 4 -12.90 0.89 -7.10
CA ILE A 4 -13.39 0.40 -8.39
C ILE A 4 -14.81 -0.10 -8.22
N ASP A 5 -15.71 0.25 -9.14
CA ASP A 5 -17.00 -0.40 -9.26
C ASP A 5 -16.80 -1.81 -9.83
N CYS A 6 -17.14 -2.83 -9.03
CA CYS A 6 -16.91 -4.23 -9.42
C CYS A 6 -17.83 -4.72 -10.55
N LYS A 7 -18.91 -3.99 -10.88
CA LYS A 7 -19.84 -4.36 -11.96
C LYS A 7 -19.37 -3.80 -13.30
N THR A 8 -18.90 -2.55 -13.30
CA THR A 8 -18.52 -1.83 -14.53
C THR A 8 -17.02 -1.87 -14.78
N GLY A 9 -16.19 -2.13 -13.75
CA GLY A 9 -14.75 -1.99 -13.80
C GLY A 9 -14.28 -0.53 -13.77
N GLU A 10 -15.20 0.42 -13.61
CA GLU A 10 -14.87 1.84 -13.59
C GLU A 10 -14.11 2.21 -12.32
N THR A 11 -13.05 3.00 -12.47
CA THR A 11 -12.30 3.57 -11.35
C THR A 11 -13.03 4.81 -10.82
N LEU A 12 -13.62 4.71 -9.65
CA LEU A 12 -14.35 5.81 -9.00
C LEU A 12 -13.41 6.80 -8.31
N VAL A 13 -12.32 6.29 -7.73
CA VAL A 13 -11.28 7.09 -7.06
C VAL A 13 -9.93 6.44 -7.28
N GLN A 14 -8.91 7.26 -7.53
CA GLN A 14 -7.53 6.83 -7.57
C GLN A 14 -6.64 7.91 -6.95
N HIS A 15 -5.88 7.51 -5.93
CA HIS A 15 -4.79 8.32 -5.38
C HIS A 15 -3.48 7.77 -5.96
N GLU A 16 -2.85 8.58 -6.78
CA GLU A 16 -1.60 8.19 -7.44
C GLU A 16 -0.40 8.49 -6.54
N PHE A 17 0.53 7.57 -6.51
CA PHE A 17 1.82 7.75 -5.86
C PHE A 17 2.59 8.85 -6.58
N PRO A 18 3.21 9.82 -5.86
CA PRO A 18 3.96 10.90 -6.49
C PRO A 18 5.09 10.36 -7.38
N PRO A 19 5.07 10.57 -8.70
CA PRO A 19 6.06 9.98 -9.61
C PRO A 19 7.50 10.36 -9.25
N GLU A 20 7.70 11.58 -8.77
CA GLU A 20 9.01 12.10 -8.34
C GLU A 20 9.58 11.41 -7.10
N LEU A 21 8.76 10.65 -6.36
CA LEU A 21 9.20 9.89 -5.18
C LEU A 21 9.46 8.41 -5.48
N ILE A 22 9.16 7.90 -6.67
CA ILE A 22 9.38 6.50 -7.04
C ILE A 22 10.87 6.16 -6.94
N ASP A 23 11.73 6.86 -7.67
CA ASP A 23 13.17 6.60 -7.64
C ASP A 23 13.81 6.87 -6.26
N PRO A 24 13.52 7.97 -5.54
CA PRO A 24 13.99 8.16 -4.17
C PRO A 24 13.63 7.03 -3.20
N VAL A 25 12.41 6.46 -3.30
CA VAL A 25 11.99 5.34 -2.45
C VAL A 25 12.71 4.06 -2.84
N CYS A 26 12.82 3.75 -4.14
CA CYS A 26 13.55 2.57 -4.60
C CYS A 26 15.06 2.66 -4.27
N THR A 27 15.67 3.83 -4.40
CA THR A 27 17.07 4.06 -4.01
C THR A 27 17.26 3.86 -2.51
N PHE A 28 16.33 4.37 -1.68
CA PHE A 28 16.35 4.11 -0.24
C PHE A 28 16.23 2.63 0.07
N ALA A 29 15.32 1.92 -0.59
CA ALA A 29 15.10 0.49 -0.40
C ALA A 29 16.37 -0.31 -0.70
N ARG A 30 17.03 -0.05 -1.83
CA ARG A 30 18.30 -0.72 -2.19
C ARG A 30 19.41 -0.46 -1.17
N TYR A 31 19.51 0.77 -0.66
CA TYR A 31 20.52 1.11 0.35
C TYR A 31 20.34 0.31 1.66
N TRP A 32 19.10 0.07 2.06
CA TRP A 32 18.76 -0.66 3.28
C TRP A 32 18.49 -2.15 3.03
N ASN A 33 18.84 -2.66 1.85
CA ASN A 33 18.69 -4.06 1.47
C ASN A 33 17.27 -4.60 1.64
N VAL A 34 16.28 -3.77 1.37
CA VAL A 34 14.88 -4.16 1.28
C VAL A 34 14.40 -4.06 -0.17
N MET A 35 13.52 -4.97 -0.59
CA MET A 35 13.11 -5.07 -1.98
C MET A 35 11.84 -4.23 -2.23
N PRO A 36 11.89 -3.25 -3.15
CA PRO A 36 10.69 -2.53 -3.57
C PRO A 36 9.91 -3.33 -4.62
N LEU A 37 8.60 -3.26 -4.52
CA LEU A 37 7.69 -3.79 -5.52
C LEU A 37 6.47 -2.87 -5.70
N THR A 38 5.84 -3.00 -6.84
CA THR A 38 4.54 -2.38 -7.14
C THR A 38 3.69 -3.33 -7.97
N TYR A 39 2.57 -2.85 -8.50
CA TYR A 39 1.61 -3.68 -9.21
C TYR A 39 1.25 -3.04 -10.55
N ASP A 40 1.05 -3.89 -11.55
CA ASP A 40 0.40 -3.54 -12.81
C ASP A 40 -0.87 -4.41 -13.02
N ALA A 41 -1.45 -4.35 -14.21
CA ALA A 41 -2.62 -5.15 -14.55
C ALA A 41 -2.35 -6.67 -14.59
N LYS A 42 -1.07 -7.09 -14.63
CA LYS A 42 -0.65 -8.49 -14.74
C LYS A 42 -0.20 -9.09 -13.41
N GLY A 43 0.13 -8.26 -12.41
CA GLY A 43 0.58 -8.70 -11.11
C GLY A 43 1.65 -7.82 -10.48
N ILE A 44 2.55 -8.45 -9.71
CA ILE A 44 3.65 -7.78 -9.02
C ILE A 44 4.79 -7.49 -10.00
N VAL A 45 5.38 -6.30 -9.88
CA VAL A 45 6.58 -5.86 -10.60
C VAL A 45 7.67 -5.52 -9.59
N THR A 46 8.84 -6.12 -9.72
CA THR A 46 9.96 -5.99 -8.78
C THR A 46 11.31 -6.23 -9.47
N GLU A 47 12.41 -5.88 -8.81
CA GLU A 47 13.76 -6.12 -9.32
C GLU A 47 14.29 -7.54 -8.98
N ASP A 48 13.67 -8.24 -8.03
CA ASP A 48 13.99 -9.63 -7.69
C ASP A 48 12.70 -10.42 -7.38
N ALA A 49 12.19 -11.13 -8.39
CA ALA A 49 11.01 -11.97 -8.25
C ALA A 49 11.27 -13.28 -7.47
N ALA A 50 12.55 -13.65 -7.24
CA ALA A 50 12.91 -14.81 -6.45
C ALA A 50 13.01 -14.51 -4.95
N ASN A 51 12.93 -13.25 -4.55
CA ASN A 51 12.92 -12.85 -3.14
C ASN A 51 11.77 -13.53 -2.39
N PRO A 52 12.03 -14.22 -1.24
CA PRO A 52 10.99 -14.98 -0.53
C PRO A 52 9.81 -14.15 -0.07
N TYR A 53 10.01 -12.88 0.30
CA TYR A 53 8.94 -11.99 0.74
C TYR A 53 8.10 -11.46 -0.43
N VAL A 54 8.68 -11.32 -1.63
CA VAL A 54 7.92 -11.10 -2.88
C VAL A 54 7.05 -12.32 -3.19
N GLY A 55 7.61 -13.53 -2.99
CA GLY A 55 6.86 -14.78 -3.12
C GLY A 55 5.68 -14.86 -2.15
N GLU A 56 5.84 -14.37 -0.93
CA GLU A 56 4.77 -14.33 0.08
C GLU A 56 3.64 -13.37 -0.34
N GLU A 57 3.99 -12.18 -0.85
CA GLU A 57 3.00 -11.23 -1.39
C GLU A 57 2.24 -11.81 -2.60
N ALA A 58 2.95 -12.48 -3.50
CA ALA A 58 2.35 -13.18 -4.63
C ALA A 58 1.38 -14.28 -4.18
N ARG A 59 1.74 -15.03 -3.14
CA ARG A 59 0.92 -16.11 -2.56
C ARG A 59 -0.35 -15.56 -1.90
N ILE A 60 -0.22 -14.50 -1.11
CA ILE A 60 -1.35 -13.86 -0.40
C ILE A 60 -2.38 -13.33 -1.40
N ASN A 61 -1.93 -12.63 -2.43
CA ASN A 61 -2.82 -12.01 -3.42
C ASN A 61 -3.20 -12.94 -4.59
N LYS A 62 -2.57 -14.11 -4.68
CA LYS A 62 -2.77 -15.09 -5.78
C LYS A 62 -2.50 -14.47 -7.16
N ILE A 63 -1.47 -13.65 -7.27
CA ILE A 63 -1.03 -12.98 -8.50
C ILE A 63 0.42 -13.31 -8.79
N PRO A 64 0.85 -13.38 -10.08
CA PRO A 64 2.23 -13.63 -10.42
C PRO A 64 3.13 -12.44 -10.09
N ALA A 65 4.43 -12.71 -9.91
CA ALA A 65 5.47 -11.69 -9.87
C ALA A 65 6.33 -11.76 -11.14
N ARG A 66 6.67 -10.60 -11.70
CA ARG A 66 7.63 -10.47 -12.80
C ARG A 66 8.83 -9.63 -12.38
N GLN A 67 9.99 -10.01 -12.89
CA GLN A 67 11.24 -9.32 -12.63
C GLN A 67 11.53 -8.30 -13.73
N VAL A 68 12.08 -7.15 -13.31
CA VAL A 68 12.57 -6.09 -14.18
C VAL A 68 13.98 -5.67 -13.73
N GLU A 69 14.76 -5.05 -14.61
CA GLU A 69 16.13 -4.62 -14.28
C GLU A 69 16.15 -3.37 -13.40
N ASN A 70 15.22 -2.44 -13.64
CA ASN A 70 15.14 -1.16 -12.95
C ASN A 70 13.67 -0.79 -12.76
N LEU A 71 13.18 -0.92 -11.54
CA LEU A 71 11.78 -0.69 -11.23
C LEU A 71 11.32 0.74 -11.51
N PRO A 72 12.03 1.81 -11.10
CA PRO A 72 11.66 3.19 -11.44
C PRO A 72 11.56 3.45 -12.95
N ALA A 73 12.48 2.91 -13.73
CA ALA A 73 12.49 3.11 -15.19
C ALA A 73 11.36 2.34 -15.88
N GLU A 74 10.97 1.20 -15.32
CA GLU A 74 9.88 0.36 -15.84
C GLU A 74 8.49 0.99 -15.62
N ILE A 75 8.30 1.72 -14.51
CA ILE A 75 6.99 2.27 -14.14
C ILE A 75 6.63 3.42 -15.09
N GLN A 76 5.76 3.15 -16.07
CA GLN A 76 5.22 4.11 -17.03
C GLN A 76 3.69 4.27 -16.89
N TRP A 77 3.14 3.78 -15.78
CA TRP A 77 1.71 3.82 -15.46
C TRP A 77 1.52 4.39 -14.05
N PRO A 78 0.36 4.99 -13.73
CA PRO A 78 0.06 5.45 -12.39
C PRO A 78 0.00 4.29 -11.41
N ILE A 79 0.81 4.35 -10.35
CA ILE A 79 0.80 3.39 -9.26
C ILE A 79 0.13 4.00 -8.03
N ASN A 80 -0.41 3.16 -7.14
CA ASN A 80 -1.08 3.61 -5.91
C ASN A 80 -0.20 3.46 -4.68
N LYS A 81 0.80 2.58 -4.74
CA LYS A 81 1.75 2.32 -3.64
C LYS A 81 3.03 1.70 -4.17
N LEU A 82 4.08 1.86 -3.39
CA LEU A 82 5.23 0.97 -3.37
C LEU A 82 5.18 0.15 -2.07
N LEU A 83 5.38 -1.15 -2.17
CA LEU A 83 5.54 -2.04 -1.03
C LEU A 83 7.03 -2.36 -0.90
N LEU A 84 7.59 -2.20 0.29
CA LEU A 84 8.95 -2.65 0.58
C LEU A 84 8.85 -3.95 1.36
N VAL A 85 9.63 -4.94 0.94
CA VAL A 85 9.64 -6.25 1.59
C VAL A 85 11.06 -6.61 2.03
N GLY A 86 11.19 -7.25 3.19
CA GLY A 86 12.50 -7.58 3.75
C GLY A 86 12.44 -8.39 5.04
N ASP A 87 13.62 -8.61 5.65
CA ASP A 87 13.72 -9.37 6.88
C ASP A 87 12.95 -8.68 8.02
N PRO A 88 12.05 -9.40 8.72
CA PRO A 88 11.28 -8.86 9.85
C PRO A 88 12.12 -8.21 10.95
N VAL A 89 13.38 -8.63 11.11
CA VAL A 89 14.30 -8.09 12.13
C VAL A 89 14.68 -6.64 11.79
N ASP A 90 14.90 -6.34 10.51
CA ASP A 90 15.36 -5.02 10.04
C ASP A 90 14.21 -4.05 9.79
N MET A 91 13.03 -4.56 9.45
CA MET A 91 11.90 -3.74 9.00
C MET A 91 11.43 -2.66 9.99
N PRO A 92 11.45 -2.86 11.33
CA PRO A 92 11.10 -1.78 12.26
C PRO A 92 12.01 -0.57 12.14
N HIS A 93 13.31 -0.81 11.99
CA HIS A 93 14.31 0.26 11.85
C HIS A 93 14.20 0.96 10.48
N VAL A 94 14.00 0.19 9.42
CA VAL A 94 13.80 0.72 8.06
C VAL A 94 12.55 1.59 7.99
N GLU A 95 11.46 1.16 8.64
CA GLU A 95 10.21 1.94 8.72
C GLU A 95 10.45 3.32 9.38
N GLU A 96 11.12 3.35 10.53
CA GLU A 96 11.44 4.59 11.24
C GLU A 96 12.25 5.56 10.39
N LEU A 97 13.30 5.07 9.74
CA LEU A 97 14.14 5.88 8.86
C LEU A 97 13.38 6.39 7.62
N MET A 98 12.51 5.57 7.06
CA MET A 98 11.64 5.98 5.96
C MET A 98 10.67 7.08 6.39
N GLN A 99 10.02 6.91 7.55
CA GLN A 99 9.10 7.90 8.09
C GLN A 99 9.79 9.25 8.32
N GLN A 100 11.04 9.23 8.81
CA GLN A 100 11.84 10.45 8.97
C GLN A 100 12.19 11.08 7.62
N LYS A 101 12.68 10.29 6.67
CA LYS A 101 13.16 10.79 5.36
C LYS A 101 12.03 11.34 4.50
N PHE A 102 10.87 10.71 4.52
CA PHE A 102 9.72 11.07 3.69
C PHE A 102 8.57 11.71 4.50
N ALA A 103 8.89 12.27 5.67
CA ALA A 103 7.94 12.98 6.52
C ALA A 103 7.18 14.06 5.73
N GLY A 104 5.85 14.08 5.87
CA GLY A 104 4.98 15.04 5.18
C GLY A 104 4.86 14.84 3.67
N LYS A 105 5.44 13.77 3.10
CA LYS A 105 5.37 13.44 1.67
C LYS A 105 4.63 12.14 1.41
N LEU A 106 4.79 11.13 2.26
CA LEU A 106 4.21 9.81 2.12
C LEU A 106 3.59 9.35 3.44
N SER A 107 2.55 8.52 3.34
CA SER A 107 2.03 7.70 4.44
C SER A 107 2.81 6.38 4.44
N ILE A 108 3.48 6.07 5.58
CA ILE A 108 4.39 4.93 5.70
C ILE A 108 4.06 4.18 6.98
N TYR A 109 3.76 2.88 6.88
CA TYR A 109 3.51 2.00 8.02
C TYR A 109 3.73 0.53 7.66
N ARG A 110 3.98 -0.30 8.66
CA ARG A 110 4.04 -1.75 8.47
C ARG A 110 2.65 -2.37 8.49
N SER A 111 2.34 -3.18 7.46
CA SER A 111 1.13 -3.99 7.38
C SER A 111 1.35 -5.45 7.82
N ALA A 112 2.61 -5.90 7.79
CA ALA A 112 3.07 -7.19 8.31
C ALA A 112 4.51 -7.05 8.82
N PRO A 113 5.06 -8.02 9.57
CA PRO A 113 6.43 -7.94 10.07
C PRO A 113 7.47 -7.69 8.97
N PHE A 114 7.22 -8.17 7.76
CA PHE A 114 8.11 -8.12 6.59
C PHE A 114 7.62 -7.16 5.48
N PHE A 115 6.56 -6.36 5.71
CA PHE A 115 5.96 -5.43 4.74
C PHE A 115 5.89 -4.01 5.27
N ILE A 116 6.48 -3.05 4.53
CA ILE A 116 6.27 -1.60 4.73
C ILE A 116 5.48 -1.06 3.55
N GLU A 117 4.29 -0.59 3.83
CA GLU A 117 3.44 0.12 2.86
C GLU A 117 3.92 1.56 2.71
N THR A 118 4.10 2.01 1.48
CA THR A 118 4.34 3.42 1.17
C THR A 118 3.28 3.91 0.21
N MET A 119 2.55 4.94 0.61
CA MET A 119 1.39 5.45 -0.12
C MET A 119 1.41 6.97 -0.18
N PRO A 120 0.64 7.59 -1.08
CA PRO A 120 0.41 9.04 -1.05
C PRO A 120 -0.03 9.51 0.33
N LEU A 121 0.38 10.72 0.70
CA LEU A 121 0.02 11.30 2.00
C LEU A 121 -1.50 11.37 2.18
N GLY A 122 -1.98 10.97 3.35
CA GLY A 122 -3.40 11.01 3.69
C GLY A 122 -4.25 9.89 3.09
N VAL A 123 -3.62 8.95 2.36
CA VAL A 123 -4.31 7.75 1.89
C VAL A 123 -4.37 6.73 3.01
N GLU A 124 -5.55 6.57 3.58
CA GLU A 124 -5.86 5.57 4.59
C GLU A 124 -7.27 4.98 4.38
N LYS A 125 -7.53 3.84 5.00
CA LYS A 125 -8.80 3.10 4.80
C LYS A 125 -10.02 3.94 5.14
N SER A 126 -9.97 4.69 6.24
CA SER A 126 -11.05 5.56 6.69
C SER A 126 -11.38 6.68 5.70
N ALA A 127 -10.37 7.37 5.17
CA ALA A 127 -10.56 8.44 4.19
C ALA A 127 -11.18 7.91 2.88
N SER A 128 -10.74 6.74 2.42
CA SER A 128 -11.30 6.08 1.24
C SER A 128 -12.75 5.67 1.44
N LEU A 129 -13.09 5.14 2.63
CA LEU A 129 -14.46 4.77 2.99
C LEU A 129 -15.36 6.00 3.11
N ALA A 130 -14.87 7.10 3.71
CA ALA A 130 -15.61 8.35 3.81
C ALA A 130 -15.99 8.90 2.44
N LEU A 131 -15.03 8.87 1.49
CA LEU A 131 -15.30 9.32 0.13
C LEU A 131 -16.28 8.41 -0.60
N LEU A 132 -16.16 7.09 -0.43
CA LEU A 132 -17.12 6.13 -1.01
C LEU A 132 -18.55 6.38 -0.49
N LEU A 133 -18.70 6.46 0.83
CA LEU A 133 -20.02 6.73 1.44
C LEU A 133 -20.62 8.04 0.95
N LYS A 134 -19.82 9.11 0.91
CA LYS A 134 -20.25 10.39 0.39
C LYS A 134 -20.78 10.29 -1.05
N ASN A 135 -20.08 9.55 -1.92
CA ASN A 135 -20.50 9.34 -3.31
C ASN A 135 -21.80 8.52 -3.41
N MET A 136 -22.08 7.69 -2.42
CA MET A 136 -23.32 6.90 -2.32
C MET A 136 -24.45 7.64 -1.61
N GLY A 137 -24.23 8.86 -1.10
CA GLY A 137 -25.20 9.60 -0.29
C GLY A 137 -25.43 8.99 1.10
N LEU A 138 -24.42 8.26 1.61
CA LEU A 138 -24.44 7.59 2.91
C LEU A 138 -23.48 8.26 3.90
N GLY A 139 -23.68 8.00 5.19
CA GLY A 139 -22.82 8.46 6.27
C GLY A 139 -22.16 7.32 7.05
N PRO A 140 -21.31 7.65 8.03
CA PRO A 140 -20.64 6.64 8.89
C PRO A 140 -21.62 5.69 9.57
N GLU A 141 -22.83 6.16 9.91
CA GLU A 141 -23.91 5.38 10.54
C GLU A 141 -24.37 4.19 9.68
N ASN A 142 -24.10 4.23 8.37
CA ASN A 142 -24.42 3.15 7.42
C ASN A 142 -23.24 2.18 7.22
N LEU A 143 -22.12 2.38 7.94
CA LEU A 143 -20.90 1.59 7.79
C LEU A 143 -20.68 0.66 8.99
N MET A 144 -20.48 -0.60 8.72
CA MET A 144 -19.84 -1.54 9.65
C MET A 144 -18.42 -1.83 9.14
N ALA A 145 -17.42 -1.68 10.02
CA ALA A 145 -16.03 -1.98 9.70
C ALA A 145 -15.45 -2.98 10.71
N CYS A 146 -14.82 -4.04 10.19
CA CYS A 146 -14.12 -5.05 10.96
C CYS A 146 -12.64 -5.03 10.63
N GLY A 147 -11.77 -5.18 11.60
CA GLY A 147 -10.33 -5.21 11.39
C GLY A 147 -9.58 -5.82 12.56
N ASP A 148 -8.36 -6.31 12.28
CA ASP A 148 -7.48 -7.01 13.24
C ASP A 148 -6.13 -6.31 13.42
N GLY A 149 -5.82 -5.30 12.58
CA GLY A 149 -4.54 -4.60 12.57
C GLY A 149 -4.61 -3.13 12.97
N TRP A 150 -3.46 -2.57 13.36
CA TRP A 150 -3.34 -1.14 13.65
C TRP A 150 -3.71 -0.24 12.47
N ASN A 151 -3.49 -0.71 11.25
CA ASN A 151 -3.87 -0.05 10.01
C ASN A 151 -5.39 0.00 9.78
N ASP A 152 -6.17 -0.77 10.52
CA ASP A 152 -7.64 -0.79 10.48
C ASP A 152 -8.28 0.14 11.51
N LEU A 153 -7.52 0.54 12.53
CA LEU A 153 -8.03 1.35 13.64
C LEU A 153 -8.75 2.64 13.18
N PRO A 154 -8.23 3.41 12.20
CA PRO A 154 -8.95 4.59 11.72
C PRO A 154 -10.33 4.26 11.12
N MET A 155 -10.46 3.18 10.33
CA MET A 155 -11.74 2.82 9.75
C MET A 155 -12.73 2.26 10.78
N ILE A 156 -12.23 1.51 11.78
CA ILE A 156 -13.05 1.00 12.91
C ILE A 156 -13.62 2.18 13.72
N ARG A 157 -12.80 3.20 13.97
CA ARG A 157 -13.24 4.41 14.69
C ARG A 157 -14.20 5.28 13.89
N TYR A 158 -14.05 5.29 12.57
CA TYR A 158 -14.90 6.08 11.68
C TYR A 158 -16.29 5.47 11.49
N ALA A 159 -16.40 4.15 11.48
CA ALA A 159 -17.66 3.44 11.22
C ALA A 159 -18.69 3.64 12.34
N GLY A 160 -19.96 3.70 11.98
CA GLY A 160 -21.07 3.68 12.95
C GLY A 160 -21.10 2.38 13.78
N MET A 161 -20.60 1.27 13.20
CA MET A 161 -20.34 0.02 13.90
C MET A 161 -18.91 -0.44 13.59
N GLY A 162 -17.98 -0.19 14.52
CA GLY A 162 -16.61 -0.68 14.45
C GLY A 162 -16.44 -1.96 15.24
N VAL A 163 -15.83 -2.98 14.63
CA VAL A 163 -15.56 -4.28 15.24
C VAL A 163 -14.06 -4.56 15.22
N ALA A 164 -13.44 -4.57 16.40
CA ALA A 164 -12.06 -5.02 16.54
C ALA A 164 -12.06 -6.54 16.74
N MET A 165 -11.29 -7.24 15.91
CA MET A 165 -11.05 -8.68 16.06
C MET A 165 -9.92 -8.88 17.07
N GLY A 166 -10.08 -9.84 17.98
CA GLY A 166 -9.10 -10.19 19.01
C GLY A 166 -8.00 -11.11 18.51
#